data_b6834503dad78a4d53265c2eda933287
#
_entry.id   b6834503dad78a4d53265c2eda933287
#
_cell.length_a   1.000
_cell.length_b   1.000
_cell.length_c   1.000
_cell.angle_alpha   90.00
_cell.angle_beta   90.00
_cell.angle_gamma   90.00
#
_symmetry.space_group_name_H-M   'P 1'
#
loop_
_entity.id
_entity.type
_entity.pdbx_description
1 polymer ?
#
loop_
_entity_poly.entity_id
_entity_poly.type
_entity_poly.pdbx_seq_one_letter_code
_entity_poly.pdbx_strand_id
1 'polypeptide(L)'
;MYDKSLLKGAIDIHIHVGPEAFKARKFSEYALAKDILDNGAYGAVIKTHSFETASRAALVNQQMPGVHLFGGLVMSYEVGGLNPQAVRAVASLGGKVIWLPTLDSVHERK
;
A
#
# COMPACT_ATOMS: atom_id res chain seq x y z
N MET A 1 16.34 -17.48 14.61
CA MET A 1 16.44 -17.27 13.14
C MET A 1 15.26 -17.96 12.46
N TYR A 2 14.48 -17.23 11.71
CA TYR A 2 13.35 -17.82 11.00
C TYR A 2 13.79 -18.38 9.64
N ASP A 3 13.00 -19.33 9.16
CA ASP A 3 13.24 -19.97 7.86
C ASP A 3 12.66 -19.11 6.75
N LYS A 4 13.51 -18.52 5.91
CA LYS A 4 13.08 -17.66 4.79
C LYS A 4 12.22 -18.39 3.76
N SER A 5 12.30 -19.72 3.70
CA SER A 5 11.46 -20.49 2.77
C SER A 5 9.96 -20.33 3.07
N LEU A 6 9.61 -19.98 4.31
CA LEU A 6 8.22 -19.71 4.68
C LEU A 6 7.66 -18.46 4.02
N LEU A 7 8.52 -17.54 3.56
CA LEU A 7 8.12 -16.32 2.88
C LEU A 7 7.97 -16.50 1.37
N LYS A 8 8.42 -17.62 0.83
CA LYS A 8 8.35 -17.86 -0.61
C LYS A 8 6.91 -17.80 -1.11
N GLY A 9 6.65 -16.89 -2.05
CA GLY A 9 5.32 -16.70 -2.61
C GLY A 9 4.32 -15.98 -1.69
N ALA A 10 4.75 -15.52 -0.53
CA ALA A 10 3.87 -14.83 0.41
C ALA A 10 3.50 -13.43 -0.07
N ILE A 11 2.32 -12.97 0.31
CA ILE A 11 1.84 -11.60 0.07
C ILE A 11 1.51 -10.99 1.43
N ASP A 12 2.14 -9.85 1.74
CA ASP A 12 1.76 -9.05 2.90
C ASP A 12 0.57 -8.17 2.49
N ILE A 13 -0.58 -8.38 3.11
CA ILE A 13 -1.81 -7.70 2.71
C ILE A 13 -2.01 -6.34 3.37
N HIS A 14 -1.08 -5.89 4.21
CA HIS A 14 -1.23 -4.61 4.91
C HIS A 14 0.12 -4.12 5.42
N ILE A 15 0.80 -3.32 4.62
CA ILE A 15 2.07 -2.72 5.05
C ILE A 15 2.10 -1.24 4.71
N HIS A 16 2.47 -0.43 5.69
CA HIS A 16 2.59 1.01 5.52
C HIS A 16 3.94 1.38 4.93
N VAL A 17 3.92 2.26 3.94
CA VAL A 17 5.13 2.76 3.28
C VAL A 17 5.13 4.29 3.28
N GLY A 18 6.33 4.87 3.20
CA GLY A 18 6.51 6.30 3.02
C GLY A 18 6.80 6.66 1.56
N PRO A 19 6.65 7.93 1.21
CA PRO A 19 6.26 9.04 2.08
C PRO A 19 4.79 9.01 2.48
N GLU A 20 4.51 9.59 3.63
CA GLU A 20 3.15 9.74 4.14
C GLU A 20 3.04 11.09 4.88
N ALA A 21 1.87 11.73 4.83
CA ALA A 21 1.72 13.10 5.33
C ALA A 21 1.80 13.23 6.85
N PHE A 22 1.37 12.21 7.59
CA PHE A 22 1.20 12.31 9.04
C PHE A 22 2.32 11.70 9.86
N LYS A 23 3.07 10.78 9.29
CA LYS A 23 4.05 10.00 10.05
C LYS A 23 5.19 9.57 9.15
N ALA A 24 6.41 9.73 9.64
CA ALA A 24 7.56 9.17 8.96
C ALA A 24 7.48 7.64 8.97
N ARG A 25 7.74 7.04 7.82
CA ARG A 25 7.75 5.58 7.69
C ARG A 25 9.17 5.08 7.49
N LYS A 26 9.41 3.89 7.97
CA LYS A 26 10.74 3.28 7.92
C LYS A 26 11.19 2.99 6.49
N PHE A 27 10.26 2.58 5.64
CA PHE A 27 10.57 2.16 4.26
C PHE A 27 9.77 2.94 3.24
N SER A 28 10.42 3.25 2.11
CA SER A 28 9.71 3.59 0.88
C SER A 28 9.21 2.31 0.21
N GLU A 29 8.34 2.45 -0.79
CA GLU A 29 7.91 1.29 -1.59
C GLU A 29 9.08 0.67 -2.36
N TYR A 30 10.11 1.42 -2.72
CA TYR A 30 11.29 0.86 -3.38
C TYR A 30 12.10 -0.02 -2.42
N ALA A 31 12.29 0.43 -1.19
CA ALA A 31 12.99 -0.37 -0.18
C ALA A 31 12.22 -1.65 0.13
N LEU A 32 10.89 -1.55 0.24
CA LEU A 32 10.03 -2.71 0.43
C LEU A 32 10.15 -3.69 -0.73
N ALA A 33 10.09 -3.17 -1.97
CA ALA A 33 10.19 -4.01 -3.17
C ALA A 33 11.50 -4.78 -3.20
N LYS A 34 12.60 -4.13 -2.86
CA LYS A 34 13.91 -4.79 -2.76
C LYS A 34 13.90 -5.90 -1.72
N ASP A 35 13.31 -5.63 -0.57
CA ASP A 35 13.20 -6.61 0.52
C ASP A 35 12.38 -7.82 0.10
N ILE A 36 11.28 -7.60 -0.62
CA ILE A 36 10.44 -8.66 -1.18
C ILE A 36 11.25 -9.55 -2.12
N LEU A 37 12.02 -8.97 -3.03
CA LEU A 37 12.86 -9.72 -3.96
C LEU A 37 13.94 -10.52 -3.22
N ASP A 38 14.60 -9.90 -2.26
CA ASP A 38 15.69 -10.52 -1.51
C ASP A 38 15.20 -11.72 -0.67
N ASN A 39 13.94 -11.73 -0.29
CA ASN A 39 13.37 -12.78 0.57
C ASN A 39 12.45 -13.75 -0.17
N GLY A 40 12.27 -13.61 -1.47
CA GLY A 40 11.49 -14.54 -2.28
C GLY A 40 9.98 -14.45 -2.08
N ALA A 41 9.47 -13.39 -1.44
CA ALA A 41 8.05 -13.14 -1.33
C ALA A 41 7.46 -12.74 -2.69
N TYR A 42 6.16 -12.92 -2.86
CA TYR A 42 5.47 -12.55 -4.10
C TYR A 42 5.26 -11.05 -4.21
N GLY A 43 4.75 -10.43 -3.15
CA GLY A 43 4.42 -9.02 -3.18
C GLY A 43 3.79 -8.53 -1.90
N ALA A 44 3.17 -7.37 -1.99
CA ALA A 44 2.50 -6.75 -0.85
C ALA A 44 1.41 -5.78 -1.30
N VAL A 45 0.45 -5.54 -0.42
CA VAL A 45 -0.53 -4.45 -0.56
C VAL A 45 -0.01 -3.28 0.26
N ILE A 46 0.39 -2.22 -0.41
CA ILE A 46 0.95 -1.03 0.26
C ILE A 46 -0.14 -0.05 0.64
N LYS A 47 0.00 0.56 1.81
CA LYS A 47 -0.98 1.47 2.39
C LYS A 47 -0.34 2.77 2.83
N THR A 48 -1.03 3.88 2.58
CA THR A 48 -0.80 5.16 3.26
C THR A 48 -2.16 5.73 3.70
N HIS A 49 -2.15 6.55 4.73
CA HIS A 49 -3.39 7.21 5.18
C HIS A 49 -3.73 8.45 4.37
N SER A 50 -2.77 8.98 3.59
CA SER A 50 -2.92 10.28 2.95
C SER A 50 -3.53 10.22 1.57
N PHE A 51 -3.00 9.37 0.71
CA PHE A 51 -3.39 9.30 -0.70
C PHE A 51 -3.43 7.86 -1.18
N GLU A 52 -3.93 7.66 -2.40
CA GLU A 52 -3.96 6.33 -2.98
C GLU A 52 -2.54 5.79 -3.19
N THR A 53 -2.42 4.48 -3.23
CA THR A 53 -1.14 3.80 -3.44
C THR A 53 -1.11 2.98 -4.74
N ALA A 54 -2.18 2.97 -5.50
CA ALA A 54 -2.26 2.18 -6.72
C ALA A 54 -1.28 2.67 -7.79
N SER A 55 -1.18 3.98 -8.00
CA SER A 55 -0.22 4.55 -8.95
C SER A 55 1.22 4.30 -8.51
N ARG A 56 1.51 4.41 -7.23
CA ARG A 56 2.85 4.13 -6.69
C ARG A 56 3.24 2.67 -6.90
N ALA A 57 2.32 1.75 -6.64
CA ALA A 57 2.53 0.33 -6.89
C ALA A 57 2.82 0.05 -8.37
N ALA A 58 2.03 0.65 -9.26
CA ALA A 58 2.22 0.48 -10.69
C ALA A 58 3.60 0.94 -11.16
N LEU A 59 4.06 2.09 -10.67
CA LEU A 59 5.37 2.63 -11.03
C LEU A 59 6.51 1.72 -10.55
N VAL A 60 6.43 1.24 -9.32
CA VAL A 60 7.46 0.33 -8.78
C VAL A 60 7.47 -0.98 -9.56
N ASN A 61 6.31 -1.55 -9.87
CA ASN A 61 6.23 -2.79 -10.64
C ASN A 61 6.87 -2.66 -12.02
N GLN A 62 6.77 -1.49 -12.66
CA GLN A 62 7.42 -1.23 -13.93
C GLN A 62 8.95 -1.19 -13.81
N GLN A 63 9.45 -0.65 -12.71
CA GLN A 63 10.89 -0.47 -12.49
C GLN A 63 11.59 -1.71 -11.94
N MET A 64 10.86 -2.56 -11.24
CA MET A 64 11.43 -3.70 -10.51
C MET A 64 10.70 -4.99 -10.88
N PRO A 65 11.05 -5.60 -12.03
CA PRO A 65 10.43 -6.86 -12.44
C PRO A 65 10.59 -7.96 -11.39
N GLY A 66 9.54 -8.75 -11.20
CA GLY A 66 9.52 -9.82 -10.20
C GLY A 66 8.85 -9.42 -8.89
N VAL A 67 8.59 -8.13 -8.67
CA VAL A 67 7.82 -7.65 -7.53
C VAL A 67 6.38 -7.39 -7.95
N HIS A 68 5.44 -7.74 -7.09
CA HIS A 68 4.02 -7.52 -7.31
C HIS A 68 3.47 -6.68 -6.16
N LEU A 69 3.57 -5.35 -6.28
CA LEU A 69 2.93 -4.44 -5.34
C LEU A 69 1.51 -4.14 -5.81
N PHE A 70 0.60 -4.10 -4.86
CA PHE A 70 -0.79 -3.73 -5.08
C PHE A 70 -1.09 -2.51 -4.24
N GLY A 71 -1.91 -1.63 -4.77
CA GLY A 71 -2.30 -0.43 -4.06
C GLY A 71 -3.74 -0.45 -3.63
N GLY A 72 -4.10 0.59 -2.92
CA GLY A 72 -5.45 0.79 -2.44
C GLY A 72 -5.69 2.23 -2.05
N LEU A 73 -6.73 2.45 -1.29
CA LEU A 73 -7.16 3.78 -0.86
C LEU A 73 -7.75 3.70 0.54
N VAL A 74 -7.29 4.58 1.42
CA VAL A 74 -7.98 4.85 2.68
C VAL A 74 -8.90 6.03 2.43
N MET A 75 -10.17 5.91 2.80
CA MET A 75 -11.16 6.96 2.56
C MET A 75 -11.07 8.05 3.64
N SER A 76 -9.90 8.68 3.67
CA SER A 76 -9.55 9.75 4.60
C SER A 76 -10.02 11.12 4.08
N TYR A 77 -9.90 12.14 4.91
CA TYR A 77 -10.27 13.52 4.51
C TYR A 77 -9.43 14.01 3.34
N GLU A 78 -8.18 13.60 3.27
CA GLU A 78 -7.25 14.04 2.21
C GLU A 78 -7.72 13.65 0.81
N VAL A 79 -8.52 12.58 0.71
CA VAL A 79 -9.10 12.13 -0.56
C VAL A 79 -10.59 12.45 -0.66
N GLY A 80 -11.11 13.26 0.25
CA GLY A 80 -12.52 13.67 0.24
C GLY A 80 -13.46 12.74 0.99
N GLY A 81 -12.94 11.93 1.90
CA GLY A 81 -13.76 11.00 2.69
C GLY A 81 -14.30 9.86 1.84
N LEU A 82 -15.59 9.55 2.01
CA LEU A 82 -16.26 8.51 1.23
C LEU A 82 -16.52 9.04 -0.20
N ASN A 83 -15.52 8.94 -1.03
CA ASN A 83 -15.48 9.53 -2.36
C ASN A 83 -15.53 8.44 -3.46
N PRO A 84 -16.71 8.21 -4.09
CA PRO A 84 -16.83 7.17 -5.12
C PRO A 84 -15.94 7.41 -6.33
N GLN A 85 -15.67 8.67 -6.67
CA GLN A 85 -14.81 8.98 -7.82
C GLN A 85 -13.36 8.56 -7.55
N ALA A 86 -12.89 8.75 -6.32
CA ALA A 86 -11.56 8.29 -5.93
C ALA A 86 -11.48 6.77 -5.98
N VAL A 87 -12.51 6.06 -5.54
CA VAL A 87 -12.57 4.59 -5.62
C VAL A 87 -12.47 4.11 -7.06
N ARG A 88 -13.21 4.75 -7.97
CA ARG A 88 -13.18 4.40 -9.40
C ARG A 88 -11.79 4.61 -10.00
N ALA A 89 -11.16 5.73 -9.67
CA ALA A 89 -9.80 6.03 -10.14
C ALA A 89 -8.80 4.98 -9.67
N VAL A 90 -8.85 4.64 -8.39
CA VAL A 90 -7.96 3.63 -7.80
C VAL A 90 -8.19 2.27 -8.45
N ALA A 91 -9.43 1.86 -8.66
CA ALA A 91 -9.74 0.61 -9.32
C ALA A 91 -9.19 0.58 -10.76
N SER A 92 -9.32 1.69 -11.49
CA SER A 92 -8.80 1.82 -12.85
C SER A 92 -7.28 1.72 -12.91
N LEU A 93 -6.58 2.12 -11.84
CA LEU A 93 -5.13 2.01 -11.72
C LEU A 93 -4.68 0.63 -11.22
N GLY A 94 -5.60 -0.29 -11.03
CA GLY A 94 -5.29 -1.63 -10.53
C GLY A 94 -5.29 -1.77 -9.03
N GLY A 95 -5.84 -0.81 -8.30
CA GLY A 95 -5.99 -0.90 -6.85
C GLY A 95 -6.87 -2.08 -6.44
N LYS A 96 -6.53 -2.72 -5.34
CA LYS A 96 -7.16 -3.96 -4.89
C LYS A 96 -7.89 -3.83 -3.56
N VAL A 97 -7.60 -2.81 -2.77
CA VAL A 97 -8.15 -2.70 -1.41
C VAL A 97 -8.65 -1.27 -1.17
N ILE A 98 -9.82 -1.16 -0.60
CA ILE A 98 -10.36 0.10 -0.10
C ILE A 98 -10.54 -0.05 1.40
N TRP A 99 -9.92 0.84 2.16
CA TRP A 99 -10.10 0.86 3.62
C TRP A 99 -11.06 1.96 4.00
N LEU A 100 -11.98 1.66 4.91
CA LEU A 100 -12.81 2.68 5.53
C LEU A 100 -11.94 3.63 6.36
N PRO A 101 -12.42 4.84 6.67
CA PRO A 101 -11.62 5.79 7.44
C PRO A 101 -11.12 5.19 8.75
N THR A 102 -9.84 5.41 9.05
CA THR A 102 -9.22 4.99 10.30
C THR A 102 -8.92 6.21 11.17
N LEU A 103 -7.97 7.06 10.74
CA LEU A 103 -7.63 8.28 11.47
C LEU A 103 -8.80 9.28 11.51
N ASP A 104 -9.63 9.29 10.48
CA ASP A 104 -10.77 10.20 10.34
C ASP A 104 -12.09 9.55 10.73
N SER A 105 -12.06 8.38 11.36
CA SER A 105 -13.26 7.74 11.86
C SER A 105 -13.85 8.53 13.03
N VAL A 106 -15.14 8.37 13.25
CA VAL A 106 -15.82 9.02 14.40
C VAL A 106 -15.13 8.64 15.71
N HIS A 107 -14.68 7.41 15.82
CA HIS A 107 -13.99 6.91 17.01
C HIS A 107 -12.66 7.64 17.26
N GLU A 108 -11.86 7.81 16.23
CA GLU A 108 -10.53 8.44 16.33
C GLU A 108 -10.61 9.96 16.46
N ARG A 109 -11.69 10.58 15.98
CA ARG A 109 -11.88 12.03 15.98
C ARG A 109 -12.57 12.57 17.22
N LYS A 110 -12.70 11.82 18.25
CA LYS A 110 -13.33 12.27 19.51
C LYS A 110 -12.66 13.48 20.14
#